data_8d104e82ccccf988cf7924ac864755b1
#
_entry.id   8d104e82ccccf988cf7924ac864755b1
#
_cell.length_a   1.000
_cell.length_b   1.000
_cell.length_c   1.000
_cell.angle_alpha   90.00
_cell.angle_beta   90.00
_cell.angle_gamma   90.00
#
_symmetry.space_group_name_H-M   'P 1'
#
loop_
_entity.id
_entity.type
_entity.pdbx_description
1 polymer ?
#
loop_
_entity_poly.entity_id
_entity_poly.type
_entity_poly.pdbx_seq_one_letter_code
_entity_poly.pdbx_strand_id
1 'polypeptide(L)'
;MTVKTRFAPSPTGYLHVGGARTALYSWLYAKNQGGEFVLRIEDTDLERNSQEAVDAILEGMQWLGLEWNEGPYFQTQRFDRYNEMVDKLLEENKAYKCYASKELLDEVRAEQEANKEMPRYDANHPKIKAANEAAKDGEPCVIRFRNPTEGSVVFDDQIRGRIEINNAQMDDLIIRRTDGSPTYNFCVVVDDWDMGITHVVRGEDHINNTPRQINIYQALGAPVPTFAHCAMILGDDGAKLSKRHGAVSVMQYRDMGYLPAALNNYLVRLGWSHGDQEIFTQEEMINLFSLNAVSKSASAFNTDKLQWLNNHYIKNSDPAYVAEHLQWHLDQQKLDVTNGPAITEVIKLVGERCNTLVELAEQIRYFYEDFAEFEAGAAKKHLRGVAKAPLELALAKAEALTEWTTANIKDGVIAAVCEELEIGMGKIGMPLRVAVTGGGQSPSVDAVMELIGKERCVTRIKMALEFITEREANA
;
A
#
# COMPACT_ATOMS: atom_id res chain seq x y z
N MET A 1 -11.92 23.85 17.12
CA MET A 1 -11.38 22.51 17.49
C MET A 1 -10.35 22.12 16.45
N THR A 2 -9.22 21.59 16.86
CA THR A 2 -8.23 21.04 15.97
C THR A 2 -8.80 19.77 15.30
N VAL A 3 -8.62 19.60 14.01
CA VAL A 3 -9.06 18.39 13.32
C VAL A 3 -8.27 17.18 13.83
N LYS A 4 -8.97 16.13 14.18
CA LYS A 4 -8.36 14.85 14.58
C LYS A 4 -9.04 13.72 13.81
N THR A 5 -8.26 12.98 13.06
CA THR A 5 -8.69 11.81 12.29
C THR A 5 -8.06 10.54 12.86
N ARG A 6 -8.47 9.38 12.38
CA ARG A 6 -7.87 8.11 12.77
C ARG A 6 -7.87 7.10 11.63
N PHE A 7 -6.92 6.18 11.69
CA PHE A 7 -6.99 4.90 11.02
C PHE A 7 -7.17 3.80 12.06
N ALA A 8 -8.17 2.94 11.86
CA ALA A 8 -8.59 1.97 12.88
C ALA A 8 -8.76 0.57 12.24
N PRO A 9 -7.64 -0.08 11.84
CA PRO A 9 -7.69 -1.39 11.22
C PRO A 9 -7.93 -2.52 12.23
N SER A 10 -8.68 -3.55 11.79
CA SER A 10 -8.75 -4.83 12.50
C SER A 10 -7.59 -5.72 12.07
N PRO A 11 -6.80 -6.31 13.00
CA PRO A 11 -5.63 -7.13 12.67
C PRO A 11 -6.03 -8.56 12.32
N THR A 12 -6.94 -8.70 11.35
CA THR A 12 -7.44 -9.99 10.82
C THR A 12 -6.74 -10.39 9.53
N GLY A 13 -5.69 -9.67 9.14
CA GLY A 13 -4.90 -9.88 7.93
C GLY A 13 -3.94 -8.71 7.67
N TYR A 14 -3.30 -8.75 6.52
CA TYR A 14 -2.33 -7.73 6.12
C TYR A 14 -3.03 -6.41 5.76
N LEU A 15 -2.29 -5.28 5.84
CA LEU A 15 -2.76 -3.99 5.34
C LEU A 15 -2.95 -4.07 3.82
N HIS A 16 -4.20 -4.14 3.37
CA HIS A 16 -4.53 -4.16 1.96
C HIS A 16 -4.63 -2.73 1.39
N VAL A 17 -4.48 -2.59 0.07
CA VAL A 17 -4.48 -1.28 -0.61
C VAL A 17 -5.73 -0.44 -0.36
N GLY A 18 -6.89 -1.05 -0.15
CA GLY A 18 -8.12 -0.33 0.22
C GLY A 18 -8.03 0.31 1.61
N GLY A 19 -7.49 -0.43 2.58
CA GLY A 19 -7.18 0.09 3.92
C GLY A 19 -6.11 1.17 3.87
N ALA A 20 -5.03 0.94 3.13
CA ALA A 20 -3.95 1.90 2.94
C ALA A 20 -4.44 3.23 2.32
N ARG A 21 -5.32 3.17 1.29
CA ARG A 21 -5.95 4.38 0.73
C ARG A 21 -6.77 5.13 1.78
N THR A 22 -7.53 4.42 2.59
CA THR A 22 -8.34 5.03 3.65
C THR A 22 -7.45 5.67 4.73
N ALA A 23 -6.36 5.00 5.11
CA ALA A 23 -5.34 5.54 6.01
C ALA A 23 -4.71 6.81 5.42
N LEU A 24 -4.31 6.77 4.14
CA LEU A 24 -3.73 7.89 3.42
C LEU A 24 -4.69 9.09 3.39
N TYR A 25 -5.97 8.90 3.08
CA TYR A 25 -6.95 9.98 3.05
C TYR A 25 -7.17 10.60 4.44
N SER A 26 -7.26 9.76 5.48
CA SER A 26 -7.36 10.23 6.86
C SER A 26 -6.15 11.04 7.28
N TRP A 27 -4.95 10.56 6.93
CA TRP A 27 -3.68 11.19 7.22
C TRP A 27 -3.52 12.52 6.46
N LEU A 28 -3.79 12.52 5.14
CA LEU A 28 -3.71 13.72 4.31
C LEU A 28 -4.67 14.81 4.81
N TYR A 29 -5.89 14.44 5.17
CA TYR A 29 -6.86 15.40 5.67
C TYR A 29 -6.42 16.00 7.02
N ALA A 30 -5.93 15.19 7.95
CA ALA A 30 -5.37 15.69 9.20
C ALA A 30 -4.21 16.66 8.95
N LYS A 31 -3.23 16.26 8.14
CA LYS A 31 -2.06 17.10 7.82
C LYS A 31 -2.46 18.40 7.11
N ASN A 32 -3.37 18.34 6.12
CA ASN A 32 -3.88 19.52 5.41
C ASN A 32 -4.51 20.54 6.36
N GLN A 33 -5.25 20.05 7.39
CA GLN A 33 -5.93 20.92 8.35
C GLN A 33 -5.05 21.31 9.56
N GLY A 34 -3.75 20.97 9.53
CA GLY A 34 -2.85 21.21 10.68
C GLY A 34 -3.27 20.45 11.93
N GLY A 35 -3.93 19.31 11.76
CA GLY A 35 -4.50 18.49 12.82
C GLY A 35 -3.65 17.27 13.17
N GLU A 36 -4.27 16.30 13.83
CA GLU A 36 -3.65 15.10 14.35
C GLU A 36 -4.23 13.83 13.72
N PHE A 37 -3.39 12.82 13.57
CA PHE A 37 -3.74 11.50 13.06
C PHE A 37 -3.44 10.43 14.10
N VAL A 38 -4.44 9.62 14.43
CA VAL A 38 -4.40 8.56 15.44
C VAL A 38 -4.39 7.18 14.79
N LEU A 39 -3.57 6.28 15.30
CA LEU A 39 -3.61 4.86 14.96
C LEU A 39 -4.24 4.06 16.09
N ARG A 40 -5.28 3.27 15.78
CA ARG A 40 -5.96 2.37 16.70
C ARG A 40 -6.10 0.99 16.09
N ILE A 41 -5.68 -0.04 16.78
CA ILE A 41 -5.82 -1.44 16.39
C ILE A 41 -7.12 -1.97 17.01
N GLU A 42 -8.05 -2.39 16.16
CA GLU A 42 -9.35 -2.93 16.58
C GLU A 42 -9.27 -4.45 16.71
N ASP A 43 -8.68 -4.90 17.79
CA ASP A 43 -8.30 -6.28 18.10
C ASP A 43 -9.30 -7.01 19.03
N THR A 44 -10.58 -6.60 19.00
CA THR A 44 -11.63 -7.21 19.86
C THR A 44 -12.04 -8.62 19.45
N ASP A 45 -11.72 -9.06 18.24
CA ASP A 45 -11.96 -10.41 17.75
C ASP A 45 -10.74 -11.30 18.03
N LEU A 46 -10.66 -11.84 19.24
CA LEU A 46 -9.52 -12.63 19.74
C LEU A 46 -9.25 -13.92 18.94
N GLU A 47 -10.24 -14.45 18.22
CA GLU A 47 -10.07 -15.68 17.44
C GLU A 47 -9.37 -15.44 16.10
N ARG A 48 -9.53 -14.26 15.51
CA ARG A 48 -8.99 -13.93 14.19
C ARG A 48 -7.78 -12.97 14.22
N ASN A 49 -7.42 -12.48 15.39
CA ASN A 49 -6.27 -11.58 15.54
C ASN A 49 -4.97 -12.37 15.63
N SER A 50 -3.91 -11.83 15.03
CA SER A 50 -2.56 -12.33 15.21
C SER A 50 -1.56 -11.18 15.37
N GLN A 51 -0.46 -11.44 16.08
CA GLN A 51 0.61 -10.45 16.23
C GLN A 51 1.26 -10.14 14.88
N GLU A 52 1.40 -11.15 14.01
CA GLU A 52 1.94 -10.97 12.66
C GLU A 52 1.09 -9.99 11.82
N ALA A 53 -0.24 -10.01 11.99
CA ALA A 53 -1.12 -9.08 11.30
C ALA A 53 -0.97 -7.64 11.85
N VAL A 54 -0.79 -7.48 13.16
CA VAL A 54 -0.49 -6.19 13.78
C VAL A 54 0.84 -5.65 13.24
N ASP A 55 1.89 -6.45 13.29
CA ASP A 55 3.24 -6.08 12.83
C ASP A 55 3.22 -5.69 11.34
N ALA A 56 2.51 -6.44 10.51
CA ALA A 56 2.36 -6.14 9.08
C ALA A 56 1.60 -4.83 8.81
N ILE A 57 0.61 -4.48 9.65
CA ILE A 57 -0.08 -3.19 9.57
C ILE A 57 0.88 -2.06 9.91
N LEU A 58 1.63 -2.19 11.01
CA LEU A 58 2.59 -1.17 11.45
C LEU A 58 3.72 -0.99 10.44
N GLU A 59 4.29 -2.09 9.94
CA GLU A 59 5.33 -2.07 8.90
C GLU A 59 4.81 -1.40 7.61
N GLY A 60 3.59 -1.73 7.17
CA GLY A 60 2.98 -1.12 6.00
C GLY A 60 2.74 0.38 6.16
N MET A 61 2.27 0.83 7.32
CA MET A 61 2.09 2.25 7.63
C MET A 61 3.42 3.00 7.63
N GLN A 62 4.46 2.44 8.26
CA GLN A 62 5.82 3.01 8.30
C GLN A 62 6.42 3.08 6.90
N TRP A 63 6.31 2.00 6.11
CA TRP A 63 6.83 1.98 4.75
C TRP A 63 6.17 3.02 3.84
N LEU A 64 4.85 3.26 4.00
CA LEU A 64 4.14 4.32 3.29
C LEU A 64 4.45 5.74 3.81
N GLY A 65 5.18 5.87 4.93
CA GLY A 65 5.46 7.16 5.55
C GLY A 65 4.24 7.82 6.21
N LEU A 66 3.24 7.02 6.59
CA LEU A 66 2.03 7.48 7.26
C LEU A 66 2.21 7.50 8.78
N GLU A 67 2.98 8.47 9.26
CA GLU A 67 3.28 8.64 10.69
C GLU A 67 2.04 9.11 11.46
N TRP A 68 1.81 8.53 12.64
CA TRP A 68 0.73 8.90 13.54
C TRP A 68 1.22 9.75 14.71
N ASN A 69 0.36 10.63 15.19
CA ASN A 69 0.65 11.51 16.32
C ASN A 69 0.39 10.80 17.65
N GLU A 70 -0.62 9.92 17.70
CA GLU A 70 -1.01 9.17 18.90
C GLU A 70 -1.26 7.69 18.55
N GLY A 71 -0.95 6.80 19.49
CA GLY A 71 -1.11 5.37 19.35
C GLY A 71 0.21 4.63 19.03
N PRO A 72 0.16 3.36 18.61
CA PRO A 72 -1.06 2.57 18.40
C PRO A 72 -1.80 2.27 19.70
N TYR A 73 -3.10 2.55 19.73
CA TYR A 73 -3.99 2.11 20.80
C TYR A 73 -4.55 0.74 20.46
N PHE A 74 -4.78 -0.11 21.48
CA PHE A 74 -5.35 -1.44 21.32
C PHE A 74 -6.69 -1.52 22.04
N GLN A 75 -7.74 -1.96 21.36
CA GLN A 75 -9.08 -2.05 21.95
C GLN A 75 -9.15 -3.07 23.08
N THR A 76 -8.41 -4.17 23.00
CA THR A 76 -8.34 -5.18 24.07
C THR A 76 -7.84 -4.62 25.39
N GLN A 77 -7.05 -3.55 25.39
CA GLN A 77 -6.55 -2.89 26.59
C GLN A 77 -7.56 -1.92 27.23
N ARG A 78 -8.76 -1.76 26.62
CA ARG A 78 -9.75 -0.76 27.00
C ARG A 78 -11.10 -1.36 27.42
N PHE A 79 -11.17 -2.67 27.61
CA PHE A 79 -12.42 -3.37 27.95
C PHE A 79 -13.10 -2.82 29.21
N ASP A 80 -12.34 -2.45 30.23
CA ASP A 80 -12.89 -1.85 31.46
C ASP A 80 -13.62 -0.53 31.13
N ARG A 81 -13.05 0.29 30.27
CA ARG A 81 -13.66 1.55 29.84
C ARG A 81 -14.96 1.33 29.07
N TYR A 82 -14.98 0.35 28.18
CA TYR A 82 -16.23 0.02 27.46
C TYR A 82 -17.29 -0.51 28.41
N ASN A 83 -16.94 -1.36 29.35
CA ASN A 83 -17.89 -1.90 30.33
C ASN A 83 -18.43 -0.79 31.25
N GLU A 84 -17.60 0.16 31.69
CA GLU A 84 -18.05 1.36 32.41
C GLU A 84 -19.14 2.12 31.62
N MET A 85 -18.94 2.32 30.33
CA MET A 85 -19.92 3.02 29.49
C MET A 85 -21.18 2.20 29.22
N VAL A 86 -21.08 0.86 29.12
CA VAL A 86 -22.26 -0.02 29.07
C VAL A 86 -23.08 0.09 30.36
N ASP A 87 -22.42 0.04 31.52
CA ASP A 87 -23.09 0.10 32.80
C ASP A 87 -23.78 1.48 33.01
N LYS A 88 -23.15 2.58 32.56
CA LYS A 88 -23.79 3.91 32.52
C LYS A 88 -25.08 3.87 31.66
N LEU A 89 -25.07 3.27 30.51
CA LEU A 89 -26.28 3.17 29.66
C LEU A 89 -27.36 2.31 30.30
N LEU A 90 -27.00 1.27 31.06
CA LEU A 90 -27.94 0.46 31.83
C LEU A 90 -28.60 1.28 32.95
N GLU A 91 -27.82 2.04 33.73
CA GLU A 91 -28.29 2.91 34.80
C GLU A 91 -29.24 4.01 34.26
N GLU A 92 -28.94 4.54 33.07
CA GLU A 92 -29.74 5.56 32.39
C GLU A 92 -30.95 4.97 31.63
N ASN A 93 -31.19 3.63 31.71
CA ASN A 93 -32.24 2.93 30.97
C ASN A 93 -32.14 3.10 29.44
N LYS A 94 -30.94 3.37 28.93
CA LYS A 94 -30.61 3.45 27.50
C LYS A 94 -30.08 2.13 26.94
N ALA A 95 -29.85 1.16 27.80
CA ALA A 95 -29.54 -0.24 27.47
C ALA A 95 -30.33 -1.17 28.41
N TYR A 96 -30.37 -2.43 28.07
CA TYR A 96 -31.09 -3.43 28.85
C TYR A 96 -30.51 -4.85 28.68
N LYS A 97 -30.76 -5.71 29.68
CA LYS A 97 -30.41 -7.12 29.63
C LYS A 97 -31.37 -7.88 28.72
N CYS A 98 -30.84 -8.69 27.80
CA CYS A 98 -31.61 -9.55 26.92
C CYS A 98 -31.21 -11.01 27.14
N TYR A 99 -32.17 -11.84 27.52
CA TYR A 99 -32.02 -13.24 27.85
C TYR A 99 -32.51 -14.18 26.73
N ALA A 100 -32.99 -13.62 25.61
CA ALA A 100 -33.39 -14.43 24.46
C ALA A 100 -32.21 -15.22 23.92
N SER A 101 -32.36 -16.54 23.87
CA SER A 101 -31.34 -17.43 23.34
C SER A 101 -31.19 -17.28 21.82
N LYS A 102 -30.07 -17.77 21.26
CA LYS A 102 -29.86 -17.76 19.82
C LYS A 102 -30.95 -18.53 19.09
N GLU A 103 -31.32 -19.70 19.63
CA GLU A 103 -32.37 -20.58 19.07
C GLU A 103 -33.71 -19.89 19.04
N LEU A 104 -34.09 -19.15 20.11
CA LEU A 104 -35.32 -18.38 20.15
C LEU A 104 -35.30 -17.23 19.10
N LEU A 105 -34.17 -16.56 18.95
CA LEU A 105 -34.02 -15.49 17.95
C LEU A 105 -34.11 -16.03 16.53
N ASP A 106 -33.54 -17.20 16.26
CA ASP A 106 -33.65 -17.86 14.95
C ASP A 106 -35.06 -18.32 14.65
N GLU A 107 -35.81 -18.83 15.67
CA GLU A 107 -37.23 -19.15 15.56
C GLU A 107 -38.07 -17.90 15.20
N VAL A 108 -37.85 -16.79 15.89
CA VAL A 108 -38.57 -15.52 15.63
C VAL A 108 -38.26 -15.00 14.23
N ARG A 109 -37.04 -15.09 13.76
CA ARG A 109 -36.67 -14.71 12.38
C ARG A 109 -37.39 -15.58 11.35
N ALA A 110 -37.42 -16.89 11.56
CA ALA A 110 -38.13 -17.80 10.67
C ALA A 110 -39.65 -17.49 10.61
N GLU A 111 -40.27 -17.13 11.75
CA GLU A 111 -41.67 -16.68 11.77
C GLU A 111 -41.87 -15.38 10.99
N GLN A 112 -41.00 -14.40 11.15
CA GLN A 112 -41.05 -13.13 10.40
C GLN A 112 -40.92 -13.39 8.89
N GLU A 113 -39.99 -14.24 8.47
CA GLU A 113 -39.78 -14.62 7.07
C GLU A 113 -41.04 -15.33 6.50
N ALA A 114 -41.62 -16.25 7.25
CA ALA A 114 -42.86 -16.94 6.85
C ALA A 114 -44.05 -15.95 6.67
N ASN A 115 -44.08 -14.93 7.50
CA ASN A 115 -45.09 -13.84 7.42
C ASN A 115 -44.73 -12.77 6.37
N LYS A 116 -43.61 -12.92 5.64
CA LYS A 116 -43.11 -11.90 4.69
C LYS A 116 -42.78 -10.55 5.34
N GLU A 117 -42.42 -10.59 6.62
CA GLU A 117 -41.90 -9.46 7.37
C GLU A 117 -40.39 -9.40 7.21
N MET A 118 -39.79 -8.22 7.40
CA MET A 118 -38.33 -8.08 7.40
C MET A 118 -37.77 -8.72 8.68
N PRO A 119 -36.91 -9.76 8.60
CA PRO A 119 -36.33 -10.41 9.78
C PRO A 119 -35.49 -9.41 10.58
N ARG A 120 -35.86 -9.19 11.83
CA ARG A 120 -35.13 -8.29 12.73
C ARG A 120 -35.38 -8.67 14.20
N TYR A 121 -34.50 -8.21 15.06
CA TYR A 121 -34.74 -8.27 16.49
C TYR A 121 -35.84 -7.26 16.86
N ASP A 122 -36.85 -7.72 17.58
CA ASP A 122 -37.91 -6.88 18.16
C ASP A 122 -38.08 -7.22 19.65
N ALA A 123 -37.70 -6.29 20.53
CA ALA A 123 -37.85 -6.45 21.96
C ALA A 123 -39.29 -6.68 22.41
N ASN A 124 -40.27 -6.20 21.64
CA ASN A 124 -41.72 -6.32 21.91
C ASN A 124 -42.30 -7.62 21.36
N HIS A 125 -41.53 -8.42 20.60
CA HIS A 125 -42.03 -9.71 20.12
C HIS A 125 -42.43 -10.58 21.31
N PRO A 126 -43.65 -11.20 21.32
CA PRO A 126 -44.20 -11.89 22.51
C PRO A 126 -43.28 -12.93 23.12
N LYS A 127 -42.58 -13.71 22.27
CA LYS A 127 -41.65 -14.74 22.72
C LYS A 127 -40.40 -14.16 23.35
N ILE A 128 -39.85 -13.08 22.78
CA ILE A 128 -38.67 -12.40 23.31
C ILE A 128 -38.99 -11.73 24.64
N LYS A 129 -40.13 -11.05 24.71
CA LYS A 129 -40.63 -10.42 25.93
C LYS A 129 -40.84 -11.44 27.04
N ALA A 130 -41.49 -12.56 26.77
CA ALA A 130 -41.70 -13.64 27.71
C ALA A 130 -40.37 -14.22 28.24
N ALA A 131 -39.38 -14.42 27.36
CA ALA A 131 -38.05 -14.89 27.78
C ALA A 131 -37.35 -13.91 28.71
N ASN A 132 -37.42 -12.60 28.40
CA ASN A 132 -36.83 -11.57 29.26
C ASN A 132 -37.54 -11.42 30.63
N GLU A 133 -38.86 -11.58 30.66
CA GLU A 133 -39.66 -11.52 31.90
C GLU A 133 -39.51 -12.77 32.79
N ALA A 134 -39.26 -13.94 32.19
CA ALA A 134 -39.06 -15.19 32.91
C ALA A 134 -37.64 -15.37 33.50
N ALA A 135 -36.67 -14.57 33.02
CA ALA A 135 -35.27 -14.72 33.40
C ALA A 135 -35.03 -14.30 34.84
N LYS A 136 -34.09 -14.97 35.48
CA LYS A 136 -33.65 -14.71 36.87
C LYS A 136 -32.35 -13.91 36.88
N ASP A 137 -32.16 -13.14 37.95
CA ASP A 137 -30.88 -12.45 38.15
C ASP A 137 -29.72 -13.47 38.22
N GLY A 138 -28.64 -13.16 37.47
CA GLY A 138 -27.46 -14.02 37.35
C GLY A 138 -27.48 -14.99 36.17
N GLU A 139 -28.58 -15.09 35.41
CA GLU A 139 -28.58 -15.87 34.19
C GLU A 139 -27.74 -15.18 33.08
N PRO A 140 -27.11 -15.99 32.19
CA PRO A 140 -26.35 -15.45 31.06
C PRO A 140 -27.22 -14.56 30.17
N CYS A 141 -26.76 -13.35 29.91
CA CYS A 141 -27.49 -12.40 29.05
C CYS A 141 -26.51 -11.58 28.19
N VAL A 142 -27.03 -11.01 27.13
CA VAL A 142 -26.37 -9.96 26.38
C VAL A 142 -26.93 -8.59 26.80
N ILE A 143 -26.14 -7.55 26.66
CA ILE A 143 -26.64 -6.19 26.82
C ILE A 143 -26.92 -5.59 25.46
N ARG A 144 -28.16 -5.09 25.29
CA ARG A 144 -28.58 -4.42 24.08
C ARG A 144 -28.74 -2.93 24.28
N PHE A 145 -28.30 -2.16 23.31
CA PHE A 145 -28.59 -0.73 23.23
C PHE A 145 -30.06 -0.55 22.86
N ARG A 146 -30.74 0.30 23.59
CA ARG A 146 -32.14 0.66 23.30
C ARG A 146 -32.16 1.70 22.16
N ASN A 147 -32.30 1.23 20.92
CA ASN A 147 -32.35 2.12 19.79
C ASN A 147 -33.64 2.93 19.78
N PRO A 148 -33.62 4.22 19.42
CA PRO A 148 -34.87 4.97 19.18
C PRO A 148 -35.72 4.28 18.09
N THR A 149 -37.04 4.27 18.28
CA THR A 149 -37.99 3.65 17.34
C THR A 149 -38.62 4.64 16.40
N GLU A 150 -38.63 5.92 16.77
CA GLU A 150 -39.23 7.01 16.02
C GLU A 150 -38.20 7.95 15.44
N GLY A 151 -38.58 8.68 14.38
CA GLY A 151 -37.71 9.64 13.70
C GLY A 151 -36.65 8.98 12.84
N SER A 152 -35.68 9.78 12.37
CA SER A 152 -34.60 9.37 11.49
C SER A 152 -33.27 9.89 11.99
N VAL A 153 -32.21 9.12 11.74
CA VAL A 153 -30.84 9.62 11.81
C VAL A 153 -30.52 10.29 10.50
N VAL A 154 -30.12 11.55 10.56
CA VAL A 154 -29.72 12.36 9.41
C VAL A 154 -28.28 12.83 9.63
N PHE A 155 -27.42 12.62 8.65
CA PHE A 155 -26.03 13.13 8.67
C PHE A 155 -25.58 13.52 7.26
N ASP A 156 -24.73 14.53 7.19
CA ASP A 156 -24.14 15.01 5.95
C ASP A 156 -22.73 14.40 5.81
N ASP A 157 -22.65 13.34 5.00
CA ASP A 157 -21.37 12.70 4.68
C ASP A 157 -20.57 13.59 3.71
N GLN A 158 -19.31 13.84 4.02
CA GLN A 158 -18.47 14.76 3.24
C GLN A 158 -18.23 14.29 1.79
N ILE A 159 -18.36 13.00 1.52
CA ILE A 159 -18.20 12.41 0.18
C ILE A 159 -19.56 12.08 -0.43
N ARG A 160 -20.44 11.40 0.33
CA ARG A 160 -21.72 10.87 -0.17
C ARG A 160 -22.83 11.90 -0.19
N GLY A 161 -22.71 12.96 0.62
CA GLY A 161 -23.75 13.95 0.85
C GLY A 161 -24.75 13.51 1.92
N ARG A 162 -25.95 14.08 1.91
CA ARG A 162 -26.98 13.83 2.91
C ARG A 162 -27.48 12.38 2.89
N ILE A 163 -27.42 11.73 4.04
CA ILE A 163 -27.93 10.36 4.27
C ILE A 163 -28.97 10.42 5.39
N GLU A 164 -30.10 9.75 5.16
CA GLU A 164 -31.20 9.67 6.12
C GLU A 164 -31.64 8.22 6.26
N ILE A 165 -31.65 7.70 7.49
CA ILE A 165 -32.06 6.34 7.84
C ILE A 165 -33.11 6.42 8.95
N ASN A 166 -34.29 5.84 8.72
CA ASN A 166 -35.36 5.78 9.71
C ASN A 166 -34.95 4.85 10.87
N ASN A 167 -35.14 5.31 12.11
CA ASN A 167 -34.84 4.55 13.31
C ASN A 167 -35.59 3.21 13.37
N ALA A 168 -36.80 3.14 12.86
CA ALA A 168 -37.59 1.91 12.79
C ALA A 168 -36.96 0.80 11.92
N GLN A 169 -35.95 1.11 11.12
CA GLN A 169 -35.21 0.13 10.32
C GLN A 169 -34.01 -0.45 11.05
N MET A 170 -33.69 0.04 12.25
CA MET A 170 -32.52 -0.37 13.02
C MET A 170 -32.93 -1.21 14.24
N ASP A 171 -32.18 -2.28 14.47
CA ASP A 171 -32.35 -3.16 15.62
C ASP A 171 -31.65 -2.62 16.87
N ASP A 172 -32.11 -3.08 18.04
CA ASP A 172 -31.38 -2.93 19.28
C ASP A 172 -30.08 -3.74 19.24
N LEU A 173 -28.96 -3.04 19.01
CA LEU A 173 -27.63 -3.66 18.92
C LEU A 173 -27.22 -4.34 20.21
N ILE A 174 -26.57 -5.49 20.11
CA ILE A 174 -25.78 -6.02 21.22
C ILE A 174 -24.55 -5.14 21.39
N ILE A 175 -24.34 -4.58 22.57
CA ILE A 175 -23.20 -3.75 22.94
C ILE A 175 -22.22 -4.46 23.87
N ARG A 176 -22.70 -5.49 24.64
CA ARG A 176 -21.87 -6.41 25.43
C ARG A 176 -22.38 -7.82 25.27
N ARG A 177 -21.48 -8.78 24.96
CA ARG A 177 -21.78 -10.20 24.83
C ARG A 177 -21.90 -10.86 26.18
N THR A 178 -22.35 -12.13 26.18
CA THR A 178 -22.53 -12.96 27.37
C THR A 178 -21.20 -13.19 28.13
N ASP A 179 -20.08 -13.24 27.44
CA ASP A 179 -18.73 -13.37 28.00
C ASP A 179 -18.17 -12.05 28.55
N GLY A 180 -18.94 -10.97 28.52
CA GLY A 180 -18.53 -9.63 28.95
C GLY A 180 -17.77 -8.82 27.91
N SER A 181 -17.45 -9.40 26.73
CA SER A 181 -16.75 -8.68 25.69
C SER A 181 -17.64 -7.65 25.00
N PRO A 182 -17.16 -6.44 24.75
CA PRO A 182 -17.90 -5.40 24.04
C PRO A 182 -17.94 -5.68 22.53
N THR A 183 -18.85 -5.02 21.82
CA THR A 183 -18.99 -5.18 20.37
C THR A 183 -18.42 -4.00 19.59
N TYR A 184 -18.06 -4.25 18.33
CA TYR A 184 -17.40 -3.31 17.43
C TYR A 184 -18.03 -1.91 17.41
N ASN A 185 -19.33 -1.78 17.08
CA ASN A 185 -19.97 -0.46 16.95
C ASN A 185 -19.92 0.35 18.23
N PHE A 186 -19.99 -0.31 19.37
CA PHE A 186 -19.92 0.36 20.67
C PHE A 186 -18.50 0.80 21.01
N CYS A 187 -17.52 -0.09 20.84
CA CYS A 187 -16.11 0.22 21.09
C CYS A 187 -15.63 1.41 20.26
N VAL A 188 -15.97 1.44 18.96
CA VAL A 188 -15.60 2.54 18.05
C VAL A 188 -16.12 3.88 18.54
N VAL A 189 -17.37 3.93 19.00
CA VAL A 189 -17.97 5.19 19.52
C VAL A 189 -17.26 5.68 20.78
N VAL A 190 -17.03 4.78 21.74
CA VAL A 190 -16.35 5.14 22.99
C VAL A 190 -14.93 5.62 22.72
N ASP A 191 -14.21 4.94 21.85
CA ASP A 191 -12.85 5.30 21.49
C ASP A 191 -12.76 6.62 20.73
N ASP A 192 -13.59 6.80 19.70
CA ASP A 192 -13.60 8.03 18.91
C ASP A 192 -13.96 9.24 19.81
N TRP A 193 -14.83 9.05 20.81
CA TRP A 193 -15.13 10.07 21.80
C TRP A 193 -13.95 10.36 22.73
N ASP A 194 -13.42 9.32 23.39
CA ASP A 194 -12.32 9.48 24.36
C ASP A 194 -11.04 10.04 23.70
N MET A 195 -10.78 9.68 22.44
CA MET A 195 -9.63 10.15 21.66
C MET A 195 -9.88 11.52 21.02
N GLY A 196 -11.08 12.08 21.13
CA GLY A 196 -11.43 13.38 20.57
C GLY A 196 -11.45 13.41 19.04
N ILE A 197 -11.82 12.30 18.40
CA ILE A 197 -11.90 12.20 16.94
C ILE A 197 -12.99 13.13 16.42
N THR A 198 -12.63 14.02 15.51
CA THR A 198 -13.54 14.99 14.89
C THR A 198 -14.04 14.54 13.52
N HIS A 199 -13.24 13.75 12.81
CA HIS A 199 -13.56 13.28 11.46
C HIS A 199 -13.25 11.79 11.31
N VAL A 200 -14.24 11.05 10.79
CA VAL A 200 -14.17 9.61 10.54
C VAL A 200 -14.14 9.38 9.04
N VAL A 201 -12.96 9.18 8.48
CA VAL A 201 -12.77 8.79 7.07
C VAL A 201 -12.60 7.27 7.02
N ARG A 202 -13.45 6.57 6.26
CA ARG A 202 -13.44 5.10 6.20
C ARG A 202 -14.10 4.56 4.92
N GLY A 203 -14.05 3.24 4.71
CA GLY A 203 -14.70 2.60 3.58
C GLY A 203 -16.24 2.67 3.64
N GLU A 204 -16.88 2.69 2.48
CA GLU A 204 -18.36 2.75 2.34
C GLU A 204 -19.08 1.51 2.88
N ASP A 205 -18.38 0.40 3.06
CA ASP A 205 -18.90 -0.81 3.71
C ASP A 205 -19.35 -0.57 5.16
N HIS A 206 -18.89 0.54 5.77
CA HIS A 206 -19.30 0.98 7.10
C HIS A 206 -20.50 1.97 7.12
N ILE A 207 -21.06 2.36 5.99
CA ILE A 207 -22.18 3.32 5.93
C ILE A 207 -23.36 2.86 6.80
N ASN A 208 -23.70 1.58 6.76
CA ASN A 208 -24.81 1.03 7.54
C ASN A 208 -24.54 0.98 9.05
N ASN A 209 -23.28 1.12 9.49
CA ASN A 209 -22.92 1.23 10.89
C ASN A 209 -23.10 2.65 11.41
N THR A 210 -22.93 3.66 10.55
CA THR A 210 -22.91 5.07 10.92
C THR A 210 -24.18 5.52 11.67
N PRO A 211 -25.41 5.26 11.21
CA PRO A 211 -26.60 5.69 11.94
C PRO A 211 -26.74 5.02 13.30
N ARG A 212 -26.31 3.75 13.45
CA ARG A 212 -26.30 3.04 14.73
C ARG A 212 -25.29 3.68 15.69
N GLN A 213 -24.11 4.03 15.19
CA GLN A 213 -23.10 4.72 15.97
C GLN A 213 -23.55 6.12 16.38
N ILE A 214 -24.20 6.88 15.50
CA ILE A 214 -24.76 8.21 15.83
C ILE A 214 -25.75 8.11 16.97
N ASN A 215 -26.65 7.13 16.99
CA ASN A 215 -27.58 6.93 18.10
C ASN A 215 -26.86 6.62 19.42
N ILE A 216 -25.75 5.87 19.37
CA ILE A 216 -24.93 5.59 20.56
C ILE A 216 -24.21 6.86 21.04
N TYR A 217 -23.62 7.68 20.13
CA TYR A 217 -23.04 8.99 20.49
C TYR A 217 -24.05 9.88 21.21
N GLN A 218 -25.26 9.99 20.66
CA GLN A 218 -26.34 10.79 21.25
C GLN A 218 -26.77 10.28 22.63
N ALA A 219 -26.87 8.95 22.78
CA ALA A 219 -27.24 8.34 24.05
C ALA A 219 -26.19 8.56 25.13
N LEU A 220 -24.90 8.54 24.76
CA LEU A 220 -23.79 8.83 25.67
C LEU A 220 -23.62 10.34 25.97
N GLY A 221 -24.28 11.22 25.21
CA GLY A 221 -24.07 12.66 25.27
C GLY A 221 -22.75 13.11 24.65
N ALA A 222 -22.16 12.28 23.79
CA ALA A 222 -20.89 12.52 23.11
C ALA A 222 -21.08 13.33 21.82
N PRO A 223 -20.10 14.16 21.43
CA PRO A 223 -20.15 14.87 20.16
C PRO A 223 -20.07 13.87 18.99
N VAL A 224 -20.94 14.03 17.99
CA VAL A 224 -20.94 13.21 16.78
C VAL A 224 -19.86 13.73 15.84
N PRO A 225 -18.92 12.91 15.39
CA PRO A 225 -17.91 13.32 14.42
C PRO A 225 -18.48 13.53 13.04
N THR A 226 -17.77 14.23 12.19
CA THR A 226 -18.06 14.32 10.76
C THR A 226 -17.62 13.04 10.06
N PHE A 227 -18.48 12.50 9.18
CA PHE A 227 -18.20 11.24 8.46
C PHE A 227 -17.85 11.50 7.00
N ALA A 228 -16.99 10.65 6.45
CA ALA A 228 -16.62 10.60 5.05
C ALA A 228 -16.41 9.14 4.62
N HIS A 229 -17.29 8.63 3.76
CA HIS A 229 -17.27 7.23 3.32
C HIS A 229 -16.74 7.12 1.90
N CYS A 230 -15.52 6.55 1.78
CA CYS A 230 -14.81 6.35 0.51
C CYS A 230 -15.39 5.16 -0.26
N ALA A 231 -15.58 5.32 -1.57
CA ALA A 231 -16.01 4.23 -2.44
C ALA A 231 -15.02 3.07 -2.47
N MET A 232 -15.46 1.87 -2.82
CA MET A 232 -14.59 0.70 -2.94
C MET A 232 -13.59 0.85 -4.09
N ILE A 233 -12.48 0.11 -3.98
CA ILE A 233 -11.57 -0.14 -5.09
C ILE A 233 -12.01 -1.43 -5.76
N LEU A 234 -12.13 -1.39 -7.09
CA LEU A 234 -12.51 -2.52 -7.92
C LEU A 234 -11.28 -3.10 -8.64
N GLY A 235 -11.34 -4.38 -8.97
CA GLY A 235 -10.43 -4.97 -9.96
C GLY A 235 -10.82 -4.54 -11.38
N ASP A 236 -10.06 -4.99 -12.34
CA ASP A 236 -10.30 -4.78 -13.78
C ASP A 236 -11.59 -5.45 -14.29
N ASP A 237 -12.07 -6.49 -13.58
CA ASP A 237 -13.34 -7.16 -13.84
C ASP A 237 -14.57 -6.42 -13.25
N GLY A 238 -14.36 -5.28 -12.60
CA GLY A 238 -15.43 -4.50 -11.94
C GLY A 238 -15.90 -5.08 -10.60
N ALA A 239 -15.32 -6.19 -10.14
CA ALA A 239 -15.62 -6.73 -8.81
C ALA A 239 -14.72 -6.09 -7.74
N LYS A 240 -15.12 -6.19 -6.46
CA LYS A 240 -14.30 -5.73 -5.34
C LYS A 240 -12.89 -6.31 -5.44
N LEU A 241 -11.88 -5.45 -5.32
CA LEU A 241 -10.46 -5.86 -5.37
C LEU A 241 -10.18 -6.95 -4.32
N SER A 242 -9.55 -8.02 -4.75
CA SER A 242 -9.27 -9.20 -3.92
C SER A 242 -7.99 -9.90 -4.39
N LYS A 243 -7.52 -10.90 -3.64
CA LYS A 243 -6.31 -11.68 -3.95
C LYS A 243 -6.27 -12.26 -5.37
N ARG A 244 -7.41 -12.52 -6.00
CA ARG A 244 -7.47 -13.01 -7.40
C ARG A 244 -7.04 -11.97 -8.44
N HIS A 245 -7.00 -10.69 -8.07
CA HIS A 245 -6.58 -9.58 -8.93
C HIS A 245 -5.08 -9.24 -8.77
N GLY A 246 -4.31 -10.08 -8.08
CA GLY A 246 -2.88 -9.89 -7.83
C GLY A 246 -2.56 -9.45 -6.42
N ALA A 247 -1.51 -8.66 -6.26
CA ALA A 247 -1.09 -8.15 -4.96
C ALA A 247 -2.15 -7.24 -4.35
N VAL A 248 -2.50 -7.50 -3.11
CA VAL A 248 -3.46 -6.69 -2.34
C VAL A 248 -2.86 -6.15 -1.05
N SER A 249 -1.80 -6.78 -0.53
CA SER A 249 -1.04 -6.30 0.63
C SER A 249 -0.07 -5.21 0.22
N VAL A 250 0.02 -4.15 1.01
CA VAL A 250 0.98 -3.06 0.81
C VAL A 250 2.42 -3.58 0.74
N MET A 251 2.80 -4.52 1.61
CA MET A 251 4.16 -5.05 1.63
C MET A 251 4.50 -5.90 0.41
N GLN A 252 3.52 -6.52 -0.25
CA GLN A 252 3.74 -7.18 -1.55
C GLN A 252 4.17 -6.19 -2.63
N TYR A 253 3.67 -4.94 -2.60
CA TYR A 253 4.13 -3.91 -3.55
C TYR A 253 5.59 -3.50 -3.28
N ARG A 254 6.01 -3.41 -2.00
CA ARG A 254 7.45 -3.27 -1.68
C ARG A 254 8.24 -4.42 -2.32
N ASP A 255 7.82 -5.66 -2.06
CA ASP A 255 8.53 -6.86 -2.52
C ASP A 255 8.60 -6.95 -4.06
N MET A 256 7.59 -6.41 -4.76
CA MET A 256 7.56 -6.26 -6.21
C MET A 256 8.40 -5.08 -6.74
N GLY A 257 9.00 -4.29 -5.87
CA GLY A 257 9.89 -3.19 -6.22
C GLY A 257 9.21 -1.86 -6.50
N TYR A 258 8.05 -1.61 -5.91
CA TYR A 258 7.43 -0.28 -5.96
C TYR A 258 7.97 0.62 -4.87
N LEU A 259 8.14 1.91 -5.22
CA LEU A 259 8.47 2.95 -4.25
C LEU A 259 7.22 3.39 -3.47
N PRO A 260 7.32 3.67 -2.17
CA PRO A 260 6.17 4.14 -1.38
C PRO A 260 5.58 5.45 -1.93
N ALA A 261 6.40 6.37 -2.42
CA ALA A 261 5.92 7.60 -3.06
C ALA A 261 5.05 7.31 -4.30
N ALA A 262 5.43 6.34 -5.12
CA ALA A 262 4.65 5.94 -6.30
C ALA A 262 3.32 5.31 -5.89
N LEU A 263 3.32 4.43 -4.88
CA LEU A 263 2.10 3.80 -4.39
C LEU A 263 1.17 4.83 -3.72
N ASN A 264 1.68 5.73 -2.90
CA ASN A 264 0.88 6.81 -2.30
C ASN A 264 0.23 7.70 -3.35
N ASN A 265 0.99 8.14 -4.36
CA ASN A 265 0.45 8.93 -5.47
C ASN A 265 -0.62 8.15 -6.25
N TYR A 266 -0.41 6.86 -6.47
CA TYR A 266 -1.39 6.02 -7.13
C TYR A 266 -2.67 5.88 -6.30
N LEU A 267 -2.53 5.58 -5.00
CA LEU A 267 -3.65 5.40 -4.08
C LEU A 267 -4.46 6.70 -3.88
N VAL A 268 -3.80 7.85 -3.80
CA VAL A 268 -4.55 9.13 -3.66
C VAL A 268 -5.41 9.39 -4.89
N ARG A 269 -4.92 9.05 -6.09
CA ARG A 269 -5.65 9.20 -7.35
C ARG A 269 -6.77 8.18 -7.55
N LEU A 270 -6.82 7.12 -6.74
CA LEU A 270 -7.95 6.19 -6.74
C LEU A 270 -9.16 6.78 -5.98
N GLY A 271 -9.75 7.79 -6.58
CA GLY A 271 -10.96 8.45 -6.08
C GLY A 271 -10.79 9.94 -5.76
N TRP A 272 -9.59 10.48 -5.73
CA TRP A 272 -9.36 11.92 -5.56
C TRP A 272 -8.65 12.51 -6.79
N SER A 273 -8.95 13.76 -7.11
CA SER A 273 -8.30 14.49 -8.20
C SER A 273 -8.16 15.97 -7.88
N HIS A 274 -7.13 16.59 -8.45
CA HIS A 274 -6.91 18.02 -8.45
C HIS A 274 -6.61 18.47 -9.88
N GLY A 275 -7.63 18.99 -10.58
CA GLY A 275 -7.52 19.28 -12.00
C GLY A 275 -7.03 18.09 -12.81
N ASP A 276 -6.09 18.34 -13.73
CA ASP A 276 -5.49 17.35 -14.61
C ASP A 276 -4.15 16.82 -14.08
N GLN A 277 -3.72 17.22 -12.87
CA GLN A 277 -2.46 16.79 -12.30
C GLN A 277 -2.49 15.31 -11.96
N GLU A 278 -1.49 14.56 -12.43
CA GLU A 278 -1.36 13.11 -12.23
C GLU A 278 -0.27 12.77 -11.20
N ILE A 279 0.76 13.58 -11.11
CA ILE A 279 1.95 13.36 -10.28
C ILE A 279 2.01 14.42 -9.20
N PHE A 280 2.16 13.95 -7.96
CA PHE A 280 2.16 14.78 -6.77
C PHE A 280 3.33 14.44 -5.86
N THR A 281 4.05 15.43 -5.40
CA THR A 281 4.91 15.25 -4.23
C THR A 281 4.05 15.03 -2.98
N GLN A 282 4.65 14.50 -1.92
CA GLN A 282 3.93 14.33 -0.65
C GLN A 282 3.42 15.68 -0.11
N GLU A 283 4.20 16.73 -0.24
CA GLU A 283 3.82 18.09 0.16
C GLU A 283 2.63 18.61 -0.65
N GLU A 284 2.63 18.42 -1.97
CA GLU A 284 1.49 18.77 -2.81
C GLU A 284 0.24 17.98 -2.44
N MET A 285 0.36 16.67 -2.18
CA MET A 285 -0.77 15.86 -1.70
C MET A 285 -1.34 16.45 -0.40
N ILE A 286 -0.50 16.78 0.58
CA ILE A 286 -0.93 17.38 1.84
C ILE A 286 -1.64 18.70 1.61
N ASN A 287 -1.05 19.61 0.81
CA ASN A 287 -1.56 20.95 0.62
C ASN A 287 -2.85 21.01 -0.21
N LEU A 288 -3.02 20.09 -1.15
CA LEU A 288 -4.13 20.11 -2.13
C LEU A 288 -5.27 19.17 -1.77
N PHE A 289 -5.06 18.21 -0.85
CA PHE A 289 -6.07 17.21 -0.53
C PHE A 289 -7.32 17.83 0.10
N SER A 290 -8.49 17.41 -0.40
CA SER A 290 -9.79 17.80 0.13
C SER A 290 -10.76 16.63 0.04
N LEU A 291 -11.52 16.38 1.12
CA LEU A 291 -12.57 15.36 1.13
C LEU A 291 -13.69 15.65 0.12
N ASN A 292 -13.97 16.93 -0.14
CA ASN A 292 -14.99 17.34 -1.11
C ASN A 292 -14.62 17.02 -2.56
N ALA A 293 -13.34 16.82 -2.85
CA ALA A 293 -12.83 16.42 -4.18
C ALA A 293 -12.75 14.89 -4.34
N VAL A 294 -13.12 14.13 -3.32
CA VAL A 294 -13.16 12.66 -3.40
C VAL A 294 -14.42 12.21 -4.12
N SER A 295 -14.26 11.34 -5.12
CA SER A 295 -15.34 10.79 -5.94
C SER A 295 -16.26 9.87 -5.13
N LYS A 296 -17.56 9.96 -5.42
CA LYS A 296 -18.58 9.02 -4.93
C LYS A 296 -18.52 7.66 -5.63
N SER A 297 -17.90 7.61 -6.80
CA SER A 297 -17.83 6.40 -7.62
C SER A 297 -16.63 5.55 -7.27
N ALA A 298 -16.78 4.24 -7.37
CA ALA A 298 -15.69 3.30 -7.25
C ALA A 298 -14.66 3.48 -8.37
N SER A 299 -13.40 3.22 -8.06
CA SER A 299 -12.28 3.32 -9.01
C SER A 299 -11.68 1.93 -9.27
N ALA A 300 -11.38 1.63 -10.53
CA ALA A 300 -10.72 0.40 -10.90
C ALA A 300 -9.20 0.51 -10.71
N PHE A 301 -8.59 -0.55 -10.17
CA PHE A 301 -7.15 -0.67 -10.02
C PHE A 301 -6.52 -1.00 -11.36
N ASN A 302 -5.50 -0.26 -11.78
CA ASN A 302 -4.78 -0.44 -13.05
C ASN A 302 -3.28 -0.58 -12.78
N THR A 303 -2.76 -1.78 -12.97
CA THR A 303 -1.35 -2.12 -12.71
C THR A 303 -0.39 -1.39 -13.65
N ASP A 304 -0.75 -1.23 -14.92
CA ASP A 304 0.12 -0.56 -15.91
C ASP A 304 0.33 0.91 -15.54
N LYS A 305 -0.73 1.57 -15.05
CA LYS A 305 -0.63 2.96 -14.57
C LYS A 305 0.25 3.06 -13.32
N LEU A 306 0.17 2.10 -12.42
CA LEU A 306 1.04 2.05 -11.24
C LEU A 306 2.50 1.82 -11.63
N GLN A 307 2.77 0.92 -12.59
CA GLN A 307 4.14 0.71 -13.11
C GLN A 307 4.70 1.97 -13.77
N TRP A 308 3.91 2.64 -14.60
CA TRP A 308 4.30 3.91 -15.20
C TRP A 308 4.66 4.98 -14.15
N LEU A 309 3.84 5.12 -13.11
CA LEU A 309 4.14 6.00 -11.98
C LEU A 309 5.43 5.61 -11.28
N ASN A 310 5.63 4.31 -11.03
CA ASN A 310 6.83 3.84 -10.35
C ASN A 310 8.11 4.13 -11.16
N ASN A 311 8.09 3.89 -12.48
CA ASN A 311 9.18 4.29 -13.36
C ASN A 311 9.44 5.79 -13.29
N HIS A 312 8.37 6.61 -13.30
CA HIS A 312 8.50 8.06 -13.17
C HIS A 312 9.22 8.46 -11.87
N TYR A 313 8.84 7.83 -10.73
CA TYR A 313 9.47 8.13 -9.44
C TYR A 313 10.90 7.62 -9.35
N ILE A 314 11.22 6.44 -9.89
CA ILE A 314 12.61 5.94 -9.95
C ILE A 314 13.50 6.92 -10.73
N LYS A 315 13.02 7.44 -11.85
CA LYS A 315 13.73 8.33 -12.73
C LYS A 315 13.94 9.73 -12.15
N ASN A 316 12.93 10.30 -11.47
CA ASN A 316 12.87 11.72 -11.14
C ASN A 316 13.05 12.03 -9.64
N SER A 317 13.06 11.00 -8.77
CA SER A 317 13.33 11.21 -7.35
C SER A 317 14.82 11.41 -7.08
N ASP A 318 15.14 11.90 -5.89
CA ASP A 318 16.53 11.93 -5.42
C ASP A 318 17.10 10.50 -5.46
N PRO A 319 18.22 10.29 -6.16
CA PRO A 319 18.86 8.98 -6.20
C PRO A 319 19.21 8.39 -4.82
N ALA A 320 19.43 9.22 -3.82
CA ALA A 320 19.66 8.76 -2.43
C ALA A 320 18.38 8.12 -1.84
N TYR A 321 17.20 8.73 -2.09
CA TYR A 321 15.92 8.16 -1.72
C TYR A 321 15.65 6.82 -2.42
N VAL A 322 15.94 6.75 -3.73
CA VAL A 322 15.79 5.48 -4.47
C VAL A 322 16.74 4.42 -3.92
N ALA A 323 18.01 4.79 -3.61
CA ALA A 323 19.00 3.89 -3.06
C ALA A 323 18.59 3.30 -1.69
N GLU A 324 17.98 4.11 -0.82
CA GLU A 324 17.45 3.67 0.46
C GLU A 324 16.43 2.53 0.29
N HIS A 325 15.47 2.71 -0.62
CA HIS A 325 14.45 1.68 -0.89
C HIS A 325 14.98 0.50 -1.72
N LEU A 326 16.02 0.71 -2.52
CA LEU A 326 16.68 -0.33 -3.29
C LEU A 326 17.46 -1.30 -2.39
N GLN A 327 17.96 -0.85 -1.23
CA GLN A 327 18.83 -1.65 -0.35
C GLN A 327 18.22 -3.00 0.01
N TRP A 328 16.92 -3.03 0.36
CA TRP A 328 16.25 -4.30 0.67
C TRP A 328 16.30 -5.30 -0.50
N HIS A 329 16.14 -4.84 -1.74
CA HIS A 329 16.23 -5.69 -2.94
C HIS A 329 17.63 -6.18 -3.22
N LEU A 330 18.64 -5.33 -2.97
CA LEU A 330 20.05 -5.72 -3.06
C LEU A 330 20.38 -6.84 -2.07
N ASP A 331 19.89 -6.72 -0.84
CA ASP A 331 20.07 -7.73 0.21
C ASP A 331 19.39 -9.06 -0.17
N GLN A 332 18.14 -9.01 -0.69
CA GLN A 332 17.44 -10.20 -1.18
C GLN A 332 18.19 -10.90 -2.31
N GLN A 333 18.80 -10.14 -3.22
CA GLN A 333 19.59 -10.64 -4.34
C GLN A 333 21.05 -10.94 -3.97
N LYS A 334 21.45 -10.69 -2.72
CA LYS A 334 22.82 -10.85 -2.21
C LYS A 334 23.87 -10.09 -3.04
N LEU A 335 23.49 -8.89 -3.51
CA LEU A 335 24.35 -8.02 -4.29
C LEU A 335 25.05 -7.02 -3.38
N ASP A 336 26.38 -7.15 -3.23
CA ASP A 336 27.21 -6.20 -2.51
C ASP A 336 27.64 -5.05 -3.43
N VAL A 337 27.17 -3.84 -3.10
CA VAL A 337 27.45 -2.61 -3.85
C VAL A 337 28.56 -1.75 -3.22
N THR A 338 29.25 -2.25 -2.21
CA THR A 338 30.33 -1.51 -1.51
C THR A 338 31.61 -1.38 -2.34
N ASN A 339 31.88 -2.34 -3.23
CA ASN A 339 33.08 -2.40 -4.06
C ASN A 339 32.76 -2.09 -5.52
N GLY A 340 32.44 -0.82 -5.82
CA GLY A 340 32.10 -0.38 -7.17
C GLY A 340 31.81 1.10 -7.23
N PRO A 341 31.15 1.56 -8.31
CA PRO A 341 30.73 2.95 -8.44
C PRO A 341 29.69 3.32 -7.37
N ALA A 342 29.56 4.61 -7.06
CA ALA A 342 28.53 5.10 -6.16
C ALA A 342 27.15 4.69 -6.68
N ILE A 343 26.35 4.05 -5.83
CA ILE A 343 25.01 3.52 -6.21
C ILE A 343 24.10 4.62 -6.78
N THR A 344 24.23 5.83 -6.27
CA THR A 344 23.46 6.98 -6.75
C THR A 344 23.77 7.36 -8.19
N GLU A 345 25.03 7.22 -8.64
CA GLU A 345 25.42 7.47 -10.03
C GLU A 345 24.92 6.34 -10.96
N VAL A 346 24.93 5.11 -10.47
CA VAL A 346 24.37 3.97 -11.21
C VAL A 346 22.86 4.11 -11.37
N ILE A 347 22.14 4.53 -10.31
CA ILE A 347 20.69 4.79 -10.35
C ILE A 347 20.35 5.89 -11.37
N LYS A 348 21.11 6.98 -11.42
CA LYS A 348 20.92 8.04 -12.41
C LYS A 348 21.06 7.52 -13.85
N LEU A 349 22.01 6.63 -14.07
CA LEU A 349 22.26 6.09 -15.41
C LEU A 349 21.26 5.03 -15.85
N VAL A 350 20.85 4.16 -14.93
CA VAL A 350 20.05 2.95 -15.25
C VAL A 350 18.56 3.14 -14.95
N GLY A 351 18.20 3.96 -13.96
CA GLY A 351 16.85 4.02 -13.37
C GLY A 351 15.73 4.34 -14.36
N GLU A 352 15.98 5.18 -15.38
CA GLU A 352 14.92 5.51 -16.37
C GLU A 352 14.45 4.30 -17.18
N ARG A 353 15.22 3.21 -17.21
CA ARG A 353 14.96 1.99 -17.97
C ARG A 353 14.24 0.91 -17.16
N CYS A 354 14.03 1.15 -15.86
CA CYS A 354 13.49 0.19 -14.94
C CYS A 354 12.09 0.62 -14.47
N ASN A 355 11.14 -0.31 -14.46
CA ASN A 355 9.81 -0.07 -13.96
C ASN A 355 9.71 -0.36 -12.46
N THR A 356 10.62 -1.19 -11.94
CA THR A 356 10.63 -1.61 -10.54
C THR A 356 12.05 -1.62 -9.96
N LEU A 357 12.16 -1.59 -8.64
CA LEU A 357 13.44 -1.73 -7.94
C LEU A 357 14.01 -3.15 -8.08
N VAL A 358 13.16 -4.16 -8.32
CA VAL A 358 13.62 -5.53 -8.64
C VAL A 358 14.40 -5.53 -9.95
N GLU A 359 13.80 -4.94 -11.01
CA GLU A 359 14.48 -4.79 -12.30
C GLU A 359 15.77 -3.97 -12.17
N LEU A 360 15.72 -2.89 -11.40
CA LEU A 360 16.90 -2.06 -11.17
C LEU A 360 18.04 -2.84 -10.49
N ALA A 361 17.75 -3.61 -9.45
CA ALA A 361 18.74 -4.44 -8.76
C ALA A 361 19.37 -5.50 -9.69
N GLU A 362 18.58 -6.08 -10.57
CA GLU A 362 19.07 -7.03 -11.58
C GLU A 362 19.96 -6.34 -12.63
N GLN A 363 19.51 -5.20 -13.16
CA GLN A 363 20.22 -4.49 -14.24
C GLN A 363 21.52 -3.83 -13.82
N ILE A 364 21.72 -3.55 -12.53
CA ILE A 364 22.93 -2.91 -12.04
C ILE A 364 24.03 -3.90 -11.64
N ARG A 365 23.76 -5.19 -11.61
CA ARG A 365 24.65 -6.23 -11.10
C ARG A 365 26.05 -6.17 -11.72
N TYR A 366 26.15 -5.98 -13.03
CA TYR A 366 27.45 -5.94 -13.74
C TYR A 366 28.35 -4.76 -13.38
N PHE A 367 27.86 -3.75 -12.65
CA PHE A 367 28.72 -2.70 -12.11
C PHE A 367 29.50 -3.16 -10.87
N TYR A 368 29.01 -4.15 -10.16
CA TYR A 368 29.54 -4.58 -8.85
C TYR A 368 30.11 -5.97 -8.86
N GLU A 369 29.58 -6.88 -9.65
CA GLU A 369 30.03 -8.27 -9.76
C GLU A 369 30.60 -8.58 -11.15
N ASP A 370 31.57 -9.48 -11.19
CA ASP A 370 32.05 -10.04 -12.44
C ASP A 370 31.20 -11.25 -12.81
N PHE A 371 30.98 -11.41 -14.11
CA PHE A 371 30.23 -12.54 -14.65
C PHE A 371 31.20 -13.55 -15.30
N ALA A 372 30.88 -14.84 -15.17
CA ALA A 372 31.67 -15.92 -15.77
C ALA A 372 31.25 -16.24 -17.20
N GLU A 373 30.00 -15.94 -17.56
CA GLU A 373 29.40 -16.27 -18.86
C GLU A 373 28.67 -15.07 -19.44
N PHE A 374 28.67 -14.97 -20.78
CA PHE A 374 27.87 -13.99 -21.50
C PHE A 374 26.45 -14.50 -21.70
N GLU A 375 25.46 -13.60 -21.76
CA GLU A 375 24.09 -13.92 -22.16
C GLU A 375 24.13 -14.62 -23.53
N ALA A 376 23.63 -15.86 -23.60
CA ALA A 376 23.76 -16.73 -24.78
C ALA A 376 23.23 -16.09 -26.07
N GLY A 377 22.08 -15.39 -26.01
CA GLY A 377 21.47 -14.70 -27.15
C GLY A 377 22.32 -13.55 -27.67
N ALA A 378 22.81 -12.71 -26.73
CA ALA A 378 23.66 -11.57 -27.05
C ALA A 378 25.02 -12.01 -27.59
N ALA A 379 25.66 -12.99 -26.95
CA ALA A 379 26.94 -13.56 -27.38
C ALA A 379 26.83 -14.21 -28.79
N LYS A 380 25.77 -14.99 -29.02
CA LYS A 380 25.54 -15.60 -30.33
C LYS A 380 25.43 -14.57 -31.45
N LYS A 381 24.82 -13.43 -31.17
CA LYS A 381 24.55 -12.39 -32.17
C LYS A 381 25.74 -11.43 -32.35
N HIS A 382 26.43 -11.07 -31.27
CA HIS A 382 27.38 -9.95 -31.27
C HIS A 382 28.84 -10.34 -31.00
N LEU A 383 29.14 -11.47 -30.34
CA LEU A 383 30.50 -11.98 -30.14
C LEU A 383 30.84 -13.06 -31.17
N ARG A 384 31.02 -12.62 -32.44
CA ARG A 384 31.39 -13.46 -33.58
C ARG A 384 32.74 -13.02 -34.12
N GLY A 385 33.37 -13.82 -35.00
CA GLY A 385 34.66 -13.52 -35.62
C GLY A 385 34.78 -12.12 -36.21
N VAL A 386 33.67 -11.60 -36.79
CA VAL A 386 33.64 -10.24 -37.35
C VAL A 386 33.79 -9.14 -36.28
N ALA A 387 33.57 -9.45 -35.01
CA ALA A 387 33.75 -8.50 -33.90
C ALA A 387 35.16 -8.53 -33.32
N LYS A 388 36.01 -9.49 -33.74
CA LYS A 388 37.37 -9.69 -33.16
C LYS A 388 38.25 -8.49 -33.39
N ALA A 389 38.48 -8.08 -34.63
CA ALA A 389 39.33 -6.95 -34.98
C ALA A 389 38.84 -5.60 -34.34
N PRO A 390 37.50 -5.25 -34.38
CA PRO A 390 37.02 -4.10 -33.65
C PRO A 390 37.28 -4.14 -32.14
N LEU A 391 37.11 -5.29 -31.47
CA LEU A 391 37.34 -5.43 -30.05
C LEU A 391 38.85 -5.41 -29.70
N GLU A 392 39.75 -6.01 -30.52
CA GLU A 392 41.21 -5.93 -30.34
C GLU A 392 41.68 -4.48 -30.42
N LEU A 393 41.20 -3.70 -31.40
CA LEU A 393 41.55 -2.29 -31.50
C LEU A 393 40.97 -1.48 -30.36
N ALA A 394 39.69 -1.73 -29.96
CA ALA A 394 39.09 -1.08 -28.80
C ALA A 394 39.86 -1.36 -27.51
N LEU A 395 40.36 -2.58 -27.31
CA LEU A 395 41.20 -2.95 -26.19
C LEU A 395 42.50 -2.12 -26.17
N ALA A 396 43.21 -2.08 -27.28
CA ALA A 396 44.45 -1.31 -27.40
C ALA A 396 44.25 0.19 -27.11
N LYS A 397 43.18 0.77 -27.64
CA LYS A 397 42.85 2.19 -27.37
C LYS A 397 42.40 2.42 -25.93
N ALA A 398 41.65 1.51 -25.34
CA ALA A 398 41.24 1.58 -23.94
C ALA A 398 42.44 1.48 -22.99
N GLU A 399 43.42 0.57 -23.26
CA GLU A 399 44.65 0.47 -22.49
C GLU A 399 45.49 1.75 -22.57
N ALA A 400 45.54 2.39 -23.74
CA ALA A 400 46.31 3.63 -23.96
C ALA A 400 45.62 4.88 -23.39
N LEU A 401 44.35 4.87 -23.09
CA LEU A 401 43.62 6.03 -22.62
C LEU A 401 44.07 6.44 -21.22
N THR A 402 44.49 7.70 -21.04
CA THR A 402 45.01 8.21 -19.75
C THR A 402 43.90 8.70 -18.81
N GLU A 403 42.85 9.34 -19.36
CA GLU A 403 41.71 9.83 -18.61
C GLU A 403 40.49 9.02 -18.97
N TRP A 404 39.90 8.30 -17.98
CA TRP A 404 38.75 7.41 -18.17
C TRP A 404 37.45 8.13 -17.89
N THR A 405 36.97 8.90 -18.89
CA THR A 405 35.69 9.64 -18.85
C THR A 405 34.81 9.22 -20.01
N THR A 406 33.50 9.39 -19.87
CA THR A 406 32.51 9.12 -20.92
C THR A 406 32.91 9.76 -22.25
N ALA A 407 33.32 11.04 -22.26
CA ALA A 407 33.74 11.73 -23.47
C ALA A 407 34.99 11.11 -24.11
N ASN A 408 36.02 10.84 -23.31
CA ASN A 408 37.26 10.25 -23.84
C ASN A 408 37.07 8.80 -24.31
N ILE A 409 36.22 8.02 -23.64
CA ILE A 409 35.85 6.66 -24.09
C ILE A 409 35.09 6.71 -25.41
N LYS A 410 34.11 7.62 -25.52
CA LYS A 410 33.34 7.82 -26.75
C LYS A 410 34.24 8.18 -27.92
N ASP A 411 35.08 9.19 -27.77
CA ASP A 411 35.90 9.74 -28.85
C ASP A 411 37.19 8.92 -29.06
N GLY A 412 37.94 8.64 -27.99
CA GLY A 412 39.25 8.00 -28.03
C GLY A 412 39.22 6.48 -28.19
N VAL A 413 38.10 5.82 -27.87
CA VAL A 413 37.97 4.35 -28.06
C VAL A 413 36.95 4.06 -29.16
N ILE A 414 35.68 4.45 -28.97
CA ILE A 414 34.59 3.97 -29.85
C ILE A 414 34.65 4.65 -31.23
N ALA A 415 34.70 5.97 -31.28
CA ALA A 415 34.78 6.72 -32.53
C ALA A 415 36.09 6.44 -33.28
N ALA A 416 37.20 6.39 -32.55
CA ALA A 416 38.51 6.08 -33.13
C ALA A 416 38.58 4.68 -33.78
N VAL A 417 37.91 3.66 -33.18
CA VAL A 417 37.77 2.32 -33.82
C VAL A 417 36.94 2.39 -35.10
N CYS A 418 35.82 3.15 -35.08
CA CYS A 418 35.00 3.33 -36.28
C CYS A 418 35.76 3.99 -37.42
N GLU A 419 36.57 5.00 -37.12
CA GLU A 419 37.36 5.73 -38.10
C GLU A 419 38.49 4.88 -38.67
N GLU A 420 39.27 4.22 -37.80
CA GLU A 420 40.47 3.44 -38.22
C GLU A 420 40.10 2.16 -39.05
N LEU A 421 38.97 1.54 -38.72
CA LEU A 421 38.48 0.37 -39.42
C LEU A 421 37.43 0.66 -40.51
N GLU A 422 37.08 1.92 -40.70
CA GLU A 422 36.02 2.36 -41.64
C GLU A 422 34.69 1.63 -41.40
N ILE A 423 34.29 1.42 -40.14
CA ILE A 423 33.08 0.68 -39.79
C ILE A 423 32.04 1.57 -39.09
N GLY A 424 30.77 1.19 -39.21
CA GLY A 424 29.70 1.87 -38.50
C GLY A 424 29.65 1.52 -37.02
N MET A 425 29.12 2.45 -36.18
CA MET A 425 29.01 2.36 -34.75
C MET A 425 28.38 1.02 -34.27
N GLY A 426 27.41 0.45 -34.96
CA GLY A 426 26.78 -0.80 -34.54
C GLY A 426 27.71 -2.02 -34.58
N LYS A 427 28.82 -1.95 -35.38
CA LYS A 427 29.80 -3.03 -35.47
C LYS A 427 30.77 -3.09 -34.30
N ILE A 428 30.93 -2.00 -33.56
CA ILE A 428 31.73 -1.96 -32.32
C ILE A 428 30.86 -1.77 -31.06
N GLY A 429 29.83 -0.93 -31.12
CA GLY A 429 29.02 -0.57 -29.95
C GLY A 429 28.29 -1.77 -29.32
N MET A 430 27.72 -2.64 -30.15
CA MET A 430 27.04 -3.84 -29.61
C MET A 430 28.00 -4.91 -29.11
N PRO A 431 29.08 -5.29 -29.83
CA PRO A 431 30.09 -6.20 -29.31
C PRO A 431 30.73 -5.69 -27.99
N LEU A 432 31.08 -4.39 -27.95
CA LEU A 432 31.67 -3.77 -26.77
C LEU A 432 30.70 -3.77 -25.57
N ARG A 433 29.41 -3.51 -25.82
CA ARG A 433 28.35 -3.60 -24.79
C ARG A 433 28.29 -4.99 -24.19
N VAL A 434 28.18 -6.02 -25.04
CA VAL A 434 28.15 -7.41 -24.55
C VAL A 434 29.42 -7.77 -23.82
N ALA A 435 30.58 -7.34 -24.32
CA ALA A 435 31.85 -7.57 -23.66
C ALA A 435 31.91 -7.02 -22.24
N VAL A 436 31.47 -5.76 -22.03
CA VAL A 436 31.64 -5.09 -20.72
C VAL A 436 30.49 -5.34 -19.75
N THR A 437 29.27 -5.68 -20.22
CA THR A 437 28.09 -5.90 -19.37
C THR A 437 27.65 -7.35 -19.26
N GLY A 438 28.16 -8.24 -20.12
CA GLY A 438 27.71 -9.62 -20.24
C GLY A 438 26.43 -9.80 -21.05
N GLY A 439 25.67 -8.72 -21.34
CA GLY A 439 24.36 -8.76 -21.98
C GLY A 439 24.17 -7.78 -23.13
N GLY A 440 23.04 -7.92 -23.82
CA GLY A 440 22.70 -7.11 -25.00
C GLY A 440 22.05 -5.77 -24.69
N GLN A 441 21.65 -5.51 -23.45
CA GLN A 441 20.93 -4.30 -23.06
C GLN A 441 21.65 -3.53 -21.96
N SER A 442 21.87 -2.24 -22.17
CA SER A 442 22.42 -1.31 -21.19
C SER A 442 22.14 0.13 -21.61
N PRO A 443 22.39 1.14 -20.79
CA PRO A 443 22.56 2.53 -21.21
C PRO A 443 23.67 2.69 -22.26
N SER A 444 24.04 3.92 -22.61
CA SER A 444 25.15 4.15 -23.52
C SER A 444 26.43 3.49 -23.02
N VAL A 445 27.14 2.78 -23.91
CA VAL A 445 28.26 1.92 -23.51
C VAL A 445 29.43 2.71 -22.94
N ASP A 446 29.66 3.92 -23.42
CA ASP A 446 30.66 4.86 -22.94
C ASP A 446 30.44 5.29 -21.47
N ALA A 447 29.20 5.66 -21.11
CA ALA A 447 28.83 5.99 -19.73
C ALA A 447 28.88 4.76 -18.81
N VAL A 448 28.46 3.61 -19.30
CA VAL A 448 28.58 2.33 -18.58
C VAL A 448 30.05 1.99 -18.30
N MET A 449 30.92 2.12 -19.29
CA MET A 449 32.34 1.85 -19.13
C MET A 449 33.03 2.79 -18.13
N GLU A 450 32.64 4.08 -18.12
CA GLU A 450 33.16 5.03 -17.14
C GLU A 450 32.89 4.55 -15.72
N LEU A 451 31.64 4.17 -15.42
CA LEU A 451 31.25 3.71 -14.07
C LEU A 451 31.82 2.35 -13.70
N ILE A 452 31.94 1.41 -14.64
CA ILE A 452 32.58 0.10 -14.42
C ILE A 452 34.06 0.27 -14.07
N GLY A 453 34.74 1.25 -14.65
CA GLY A 453 36.14 1.52 -14.50
C GLY A 453 37.04 0.80 -15.51
N LYS A 454 38.18 1.40 -15.79
CA LYS A 454 39.13 0.97 -16.85
C LYS A 454 39.58 -0.48 -16.70
N GLU A 455 40.09 -0.85 -15.51
CA GLU A 455 40.65 -2.19 -15.30
C GLU A 455 39.65 -3.31 -15.55
N ARG A 456 38.44 -3.18 -15.02
CA ARG A 456 37.39 -4.17 -15.18
C ARG A 456 36.91 -4.24 -16.65
N CYS A 457 36.78 -3.10 -17.34
CA CYS A 457 36.47 -3.06 -18.76
C CYS A 457 37.51 -3.77 -19.61
N VAL A 458 38.81 -3.50 -19.40
CA VAL A 458 39.93 -4.14 -20.12
C VAL A 458 39.87 -5.64 -19.89
N THR A 459 39.69 -6.10 -18.66
CA THR A 459 39.60 -7.54 -18.34
C THR A 459 38.44 -8.20 -19.07
N ARG A 460 37.28 -7.58 -19.10
CA ARG A 460 36.08 -8.12 -19.73
C ARG A 460 36.16 -8.12 -21.25
N ILE A 461 36.84 -7.13 -21.87
CA ILE A 461 37.08 -7.13 -23.32
C ILE A 461 38.02 -8.28 -23.67
N LYS A 462 39.07 -8.57 -22.87
CA LYS A 462 39.95 -9.74 -23.08
C LYS A 462 39.18 -11.05 -22.99
N MET A 463 38.29 -11.20 -21.99
CA MET A 463 37.41 -12.36 -21.85
C MET A 463 36.53 -12.56 -23.09
N ALA A 464 35.97 -11.46 -23.66
CA ALA A 464 35.18 -11.53 -24.88
C ALA A 464 35.97 -11.96 -26.10
N LEU A 465 37.22 -11.52 -26.21
CA LEU A 465 38.15 -11.95 -27.29
C LEU A 465 38.53 -13.44 -27.19
N GLU A 466 38.77 -13.93 -25.97
CA GLU A 466 38.98 -15.36 -25.70
C GLU A 466 37.75 -16.18 -26.09
N PHE A 467 36.57 -15.77 -25.69
CA PHE A 467 35.31 -16.41 -26.04
C PHE A 467 35.13 -16.51 -27.57
N ILE A 468 35.42 -15.43 -28.32
CA ILE A 468 35.31 -15.43 -29.78
C ILE A 468 36.32 -16.43 -30.37
N THR A 469 37.56 -16.45 -29.86
CA THR A 469 38.63 -17.35 -30.39
C THR A 469 38.27 -18.81 -30.13
N GLU A 470 37.80 -19.17 -28.94
CA GLU A 470 37.36 -20.54 -28.62
C GLU A 470 36.18 -20.99 -29.51
N ARG A 471 35.24 -20.07 -29.75
CA ARG A 471 34.10 -20.33 -30.61
C ARG A 471 34.48 -20.56 -32.03
N GLU A 472 35.47 -19.83 -32.58
CA GLU A 472 36.01 -20.04 -33.93
C GLU A 472 36.77 -21.35 -34.05
N ALA A 473 37.48 -21.77 -33.01
CA ALA A 473 38.19 -23.05 -32.98
C ALA A 473 37.25 -24.26 -32.91
N ASN A 474 36.01 -24.09 -32.41
CA ASN A 474 34.99 -25.14 -32.27
C ASN A 474 33.93 -25.13 -33.39
N ALA A 475 34.03 -24.25 -34.36
CA ALA A 475 33.08 -24.11 -35.48
C ALA A 475 33.62 -24.80 -36.74
#